data_9e466d29111796b6402e3a8391a0fef1
#
_entry.id   9e466d29111796b6402e3a8391a0fef1
#
_cell.length_a   1.000
_cell.length_b   1.000
_cell.length_c   1.000
_cell.angle_alpha   90.00
_cell.angle_beta   90.00
_cell.angle_gamma   90.00
#
_symmetry.space_group_name_H-M   'P 1'
#
loop_
_entity.id
_entity.type
_entity.pdbx_description
1 polymer ?
#
loop_
_entity_poly.entity_id
_entity_poly.type
_entity_poly.pdbx_seq_one_letter_code
_entity_poly.pdbx_strand_id
1 'polypeptide(L)' 'MSPLQYQKVLRLHEARRLMLFQDMDASDACRRVGYLSPSQFTREYGRFFGSAPTRDIARLREEGFAPASALKQALR' A
#
# COMPACT_ATOMS: atom_id res chain seq x y z
N MET A 1 0.87 14.05 -17.26
CA MET A 1 1.69 13.17 -16.40
C MET A 1 2.71 12.44 -17.26
N SER A 2 3.98 12.44 -16.86
CA SER A 2 5.01 11.73 -17.61
C SER A 2 4.86 10.22 -17.46
N PRO A 3 5.37 9.41 -18.40
CA PRO A 3 5.32 7.96 -18.27
C PRO A 3 5.97 7.44 -16.99
N LEU A 4 7.05 8.09 -16.55
CA LEU A 4 7.75 7.69 -15.33
C LEU A 4 6.90 7.94 -14.08
N GLN A 5 6.22 9.11 -14.02
CA GLN A 5 5.33 9.42 -12.92
C GLN A 5 4.13 8.48 -12.90
N TYR A 6 3.63 8.11 -14.07
CA TYR A 6 2.52 7.17 -14.17
C TYR A 6 2.91 5.80 -13.61
N GLN A 7 4.13 5.33 -13.91
CA GLN A 7 4.62 4.07 -13.37
C GLN A 7 4.76 4.12 -11.84
N LYS A 8 5.25 5.25 -11.31
CA LYS A 8 5.36 5.42 -9.86
C LYS A 8 4.00 5.35 -9.19
N VAL A 9 3.01 6.02 -9.77
CA VAL A 9 1.66 6.01 -9.22
C VAL A 9 1.10 4.59 -9.21
N LEU A 10 1.28 3.84 -10.30
CA LEU A 10 0.84 2.46 -10.37
C LEU A 10 1.48 1.59 -9.30
N ARG A 11 2.79 1.76 -9.08
CA ARG A 11 3.51 1.01 -8.06
C ARG A 11 2.99 1.32 -6.66
N LEU A 12 2.72 2.59 -6.38
CA LEU A 12 2.20 3.00 -5.07
C LEU A 12 0.81 2.41 -4.83
N HIS A 13 -0.06 2.46 -5.84
CA HIS A 13 -1.39 1.86 -5.73
C HIS A 13 -1.32 0.35 -5.55
N GLU A 14 -0.42 -0.32 -6.28
CA GLU A 14 -0.26 -1.76 -6.15
C GLU A 14 0.26 -2.13 -4.76
N ALA A 15 1.23 -1.37 -4.23
CA ALA A 15 1.73 -1.61 -2.88
C ALA A 15 0.62 -1.45 -1.85
N ARG A 16 -0.22 -0.42 -2.00
CA ARG A 16 -1.35 -0.20 -1.11
C ARG A 16 -2.32 -1.37 -1.15
N ARG A 17 -2.63 -1.86 -2.34
CA ARG A 17 -3.51 -3.01 -2.52
C ARG A 17 -2.94 -4.25 -1.83
N LEU A 18 -1.64 -4.51 -2.00
CA LEU A 18 -0.99 -5.67 -1.40
C LEU A 18 -1.03 -5.60 0.13
N MET A 19 -0.75 -4.42 0.69
CA MET A 19 -0.77 -4.25 2.13
C MET A 19 -2.19 -4.38 2.71
N LEU A 20 -3.17 -3.84 1.99
CA LEU A 20 -4.53 -3.79 2.50
C LEU A 20 -5.27 -5.11 2.32
N PHE A 21 -5.18 -5.71 1.14
CA PHE A 21 -5.97 -6.89 0.80
C PHE A 21 -5.20 -8.21 0.92
N GLN A 22 -3.88 -8.17 0.83
CA GLN A 22 -3.04 -9.36 0.98
C GLN A 22 -2.38 -9.44 2.35
N ASP A 23 -2.64 -8.46 3.21
CA ASP A 23 -2.07 -8.38 4.55
C ASP A 23 -0.54 -8.38 4.54
N MET A 24 0.05 -7.83 3.49
CA MET A 24 1.48 -7.77 3.30
C MET A 24 2.06 -6.60 4.08
N ASP A 25 3.24 -6.74 4.69
CA ASP A 25 3.83 -5.62 5.37
C ASP A 25 4.47 -4.63 4.38
N ALA A 26 4.81 -3.43 4.86
CA ALA A 26 5.32 -2.37 4.00
C ALA A 26 6.64 -2.74 3.33
N SER A 27 7.51 -3.47 4.03
CA SER A 27 8.79 -3.89 3.46
C SER A 27 8.61 -4.86 2.30
N ASP A 28 7.73 -5.83 2.47
CA ASP A 28 7.46 -6.81 1.42
C ASP A 28 6.75 -6.16 0.24
N ALA A 29 5.78 -5.30 0.50
CA ALA A 29 5.09 -4.58 -0.56
C ALA A 29 6.05 -3.70 -1.36
N CYS A 30 6.95 -3.01 -0.66
CA CYS A 30 7.98 -2.17 -1.27
C CYS A 30 8.81 -2.97 -2.28
N ARG A 31 9.31 -4.13 -1.86
CA ARG A 31 10.12 -4.98 -2.74
C ARG A 31 9.30 -5.58 -3.87
N ARG A 32 8.07 -5.95 -3.60
CA ARG A 32 7.20 -6.58 -4.58
C ARG A 32 6.92 -5.66 -5.76
N VAL A 33 6.75 -4.37 -5.50
CA VAL A 33 6.46 -3.41 -6.56
C VAL A 33 7.71 -2.80 -7.19
N GLY A 34 8.90 -3.22 -6.76
CA GLY A 34 10.15 -2.83 -7.41
C GLY A 34 10.87 -1.64 -6.82
N TYR A 35 10.53 -1.19 -5.63
CA TYR A 35 11.31 -0.16 -4.95
C TYR A 35 12.54 -0.79 -4.32
N LEU A 36 13.69 -0.17 -4.56
CA LEU A 36 14.96 -0.65 -4.01
C LEU A 36 15.23 -0.12 -2.60
N SER A 37 14.65 1.04 -2.26
CA SER A 37 14.88 1.68 -0.98
C SER A 37 13.56 1.82 -0.22
N PRO A 38 13.43 1.19 0.96
CA PRO A 38 12.25 1.38 1.80
C PRO A 38 12.04 2.84 2.21
N SER A 39 13.13 3.58 2.42
CA SER A 39 13.04 5.00 2.77
C SER A 39 12.42 5.81 1.64
N GLN A 40 12.85 5.54 0.40
CA GLN A 40 12.30 6.21 -0.76
C GLN A 40 10.82 5.87 -0.95
N PHE A 41 10.49 4.60 -0.80
CA PHE A 41 9.11 4.13 -0.89
C PHE A 41 8.22 4.84 0.13
N THR A 42 8.64 4.89 1.38
CA THR A 42 7.87 5.53 2.45
C THR A 42 7.65 7.01 2.16
N ARG A 43 8.69 7.69 1.67
CA ARG A 43 8.60 9.11 1.35
C ARG A 43 7.65 9.37 0.20
N GLU A 44 7.76 8.62 -0.89
CA GLU A 44 6.91 8.81 -2.06
C GLU A 44 5.47 8.41 -1.77
N TYR A 45 5.28 7.35 -1.00
CA TYR A 45 3.96 6.92 -0.56
C TYR A 45 3.28 8.03 0.26
N GLY A 46 4.00 8.56 1.25
CA GLY A 46 3.48 9.62 2.10
C GLY A 46 3.13 10.88 1.33
N ARG A 47 3.97 11.22 0.34
CA ARG A 47 3.73 12.39 -0.50
C ARG A 47 2.47 12.20 -1.37
N PHE A 48 2.26 11.01 -1.86
CA PHE A 48 1.13 10.73 -2.76
C PHE A 48 -0.18 10.53 -1.99
N PHE A 49 -0.16 9.73 -0.94
CA PHE A 49 -1.37 9.37 -0.18
C PHE A 49 -1.61 10.23 1.06
N GLY A 50 -0.64 11.05 1.45
CA GLY A 50 -0.79 11.96 2.59
C GLY A 50 -0.35 11.37 3.93
N SER A 51 0.03 10.10 4.01
CA SER A 51 0.52 9.50 5.25
C SER A 51 1.41 8.30 4.93
N ALA A 52 2.22 7.90 5.91
CA ALA A 52 3.13 6.76 5.76
C ALA A 52 2.34 5.47 5.51
N PRO A 53 2.97 4.46 4.84
CA PRO A 53 2.24 3.25 4.46
C PRO A 53 1.52 2.55 5.61
N THR A 54 2.19 2.31 6.73
CA THR A 54 1.56 1.59 7.85
C THR A 54 0.41 2.38 8.45
N ARG A 55 0.58 3.70 8.57
CA ARG A 55 -0.46 4.57 9.10
C ARG A 55 -1.66 4.64 8.16
N ASP A 56 -1.41 4.74 6.86
CA ASP A 56 -2.46 4.79 5.85
C ASP A 56 -3.30 3.52 5.87
N ILE A 57 -2.65 2.35 5.94
CA ILE A 57 -3.34 1.07 5.97
C ILE A 57 -4.17 0.91 7.26
N ALA A 58 -3.61 1.33 8.40
CA ALA A 58 -4.35 1.27 9.66
C ALA A 58 -5.61 2.14 9.59
N ARG A 59 -5.50 3.34 9.02
CA ARG A 59 -6.64 4.23 8.86
C ARG A 59 -7.70 3.64 7.94
N LEU A 60 -7.28 3.04 6.83
CA LEU A 60 -8.21 2.43 5.89
C LEU A 60 -8.96 1.26 6.51
N ARG A 61 -8.29 0.47 7.35
CA ARG A 61 -8.94 -0.63 8.06
C ARG A 61 -10.00 -0.11 9.02
N GLU A 62 -9.73 1.00 9.69
CA GLU A 62 -10.71 1.64 10.58
C GLU A 62 -11.90 2.17 9.81
N GLU A 63 -11.70 2.60 8.56
CA GLU A 63 -12.77 3.11 7.71
C GLU A 63 -13.60 2.02 7.03
N GLY A 64 -13.31 0.75 7.31
CA GLY A 64 -14.07 -0.36 6.78
C GLY A 64 -13.40 -1.15 5.68
N PHE A 65 -12.21 -0.74 5.23
CA PHE A 65 -11.44 -1.52 4.28
C PHE A 65 -10.68 -2.60 5.04
N ALA A 66 -10.94 -3.84 4.74
CA ALA A 66 -10.36 -4.97 5.48
C ALA A 66 -9.54 -5.87 4.56
N PRO A 67 -8.49 -6.54 5.09
CA PRO A 67 -7.76 -7.53 4.31
C PRO A 67 -8.65 -8.70 3.93
N ALA A 68 -8.26 -9.43 2.87
CA ALA A 68 -9.05 -10.54 2.35
C ALA A 68 -9.37 -11.59 3.40
N SER A 69 -8.42 -11.85 4.32
CA SER A 69 -8.61 -12.82 5.40
C SER A 69 -9.75 -12.41 6.32
N ALA A 70 -9.86 -11.11 6.64
CA ALA A 70 -10.93 -10.60 7.48
C ALA A 70 -12.28 -10.69 6.77
N LEU A 71 -12.30 -10.45 5.46
CA LEU A 71 -13.53 -10.58 4.67
C LEU A 71 -14.04 -12.02 4.68
N LYS A 72 -13.14 -12.99 4.59
CA LYS A 72 -13.53 -14.40 4.65
C LYS A 72 -14.17 -14.74 5.98
N GLN A 73 -13.64 -14.20 7.07
CA GLN A 73 -14.22 -14.42 8.39
C GLN A 73 -15.59 -13.77 8.52
N ALA A 74 -15.77 -12.60 7.93
CA ALA A 74 -17.03 -11.88 8.00
C ALA A 74 -18.14 -12.55 7.19
N LEU A 75 -17.78 -13.33 6.18
CA LEU A 75 -18.75 -13.99 5.30
C LEU A 75 -19.24 -15.33 5.82
N ARG A 76 -18.75 -15.79 6.96
CA ARG A 76 -19.20 -17.05 7.56
C ARG A 76 -20.57 -16.95 8.18
#